data_38c1bb4841b0bf9eb78761edb3146269
#
_entry.id   38c1bb4841b0bf9eb78761edb3146269
#
_cell.length_a   1.000
_cell.length_b   1.000
_cell.length_c   1.000
_cell.angle_alpha   90.00
_cell.angle_beta   90.00
_cell.angle_gamma   90.00
#
_symmetry.space_group_name_H-M   'P 1'
#
loop_
_entity.id
_entity.type
_entity.pdbx_description
1 polymer ?
#
loop_
_entity_poly.entity_id
_entity_poly.type
_entity_poly.pdbx_seq_one_letter_code
_entity_poly.pdbx_strand_id
1 'polypeptide(L)'
;MATVAAAGEREAARGWNIPFVIAASSAGTIIEWYDFYLYALLTPFLAPLFFPSDNPTASLLAGFAVYGAGFAVRPFGAVVFGRIGDVVGRKYAFLVTITIMGAATVLVGLLPTYQQIGILAPLILTLLRLLQGLALGGEYGGAAIYVAEHAPDGKRGLYTSWIQTTATVGMFAALGVILLTRLGFGDQVYRDWGWRVPFLLSAILVFLALYIRVRLQETPLFARLKERGRTATNTASWARQSFTGSRLGLMLLALIGMTAGQAVVWYQGQFQALFFLTVFLKTPYVPAYVILLVAIALATPFFVFFGWLSDKIGRKPVILGGCLIAAVTYVPIYQAIMANANLVYDQAGKITGANPNIPVIAALVWIQIIYVTMVYGPIAAFLVEYFPTAIRYTSLSIPYHFGNGWFGGWLPTIYLALVAATIPGQGYIPFLGLFDLRGLNPSGAPDGNPLAGLIYAIVVALMSVIVGGVLIPETKDRRIWEEAEGAPTEPLARPAAFSG
;
A
#
# COMPACT_ATOMS: atom_id res chain seq x y z
N MET A 1 41.54 -4.39 9.33
CA MET A 1 40.22 -4.75 8.81
C MET A 1 39.28 -3.52 8.71
N ALA A 2 39.19 -2.63 9.70
CA ALA A 2 38.37 -1.41 9.63
C ALA A 2 38.76 -0.44 8.48
N THR A 3 40.00 -0.35 8.11
CA THR A 3 40.48 0.50 7.00
C THR A 3 40.12 -0.03 5.61
N VAL A 4 39.97 -1.34 5.43
CA VAL A 4 39.57 -1.96 4.15
C VAL A 4 38.07 -1.85 3.95
N ALA A 5 37.28 -2.00 5.03
CA ALA A 5 35.84 -1.78 4.99
C ALA A 5 35.49 -0.31 4.65
N ALA A 6 36.18 0.64 5.28
CA ALA A 6 36.02 2.07 4.99
C ALA A 6 36.48 2.46 3.57
N ALA A 7 37.44 1.77 2.98
CA ALA A 7 37.85 1.94 1.60
C ALA A 7 36.82 1.40 0.61
N GLY A 8 36.25 0.22 0.89
CA GLY A 8 35.15 -0.36 0.10
C GLY A 8 33.86 0.47 0.11
N GLU A 9 33.51 1.04 1.27
CA GLU A 9 32.39 2.01 1.38
C GLU A 9 32.63 3.30 0.59
N ARG A 10 33.85 3.83 0.62
CA ARG A 10 34.24 5.04 -0.14
C ARG A 10 34.29 4.79 -1.63
N GLU A 11 34.67 3.60 -2.07
CA GLU A 11 34.75 3.23 -3.48
C GLU A 11 33.36 2.93 -4.05
N ALA A 12 32.47 2.27 -3.29
CA ALA A 12 31.06 2.08 -3.62
C ALA A 12 30.31 3.43 -3.68
N ALA A 13 30.60 4.35 -2.75
CA ALA A 13 29.98 5.68 -2.73
C ALA A 13 30.51 6.63 -3.83
N ARG A 14 31.70 6.42 -4.37
CA ARG A 14 32.32 7.29 -5.40
C ARG A 14 31.79 7.07 -6.82
N GLY A 15 31.17 5.92 -7.12
CA GLY A 15 30.73 5.59 -8.50
C GLY A 15 29.26 5.84 -8.81
N TRP A 16 28.40 6.10 -7.80
CA TRP A 16 26.94 6.14 -8.00
C TRP A 16 26.37 7.51 -7.66
N ASN A 17 25.69 8.09 -8.66
CA ASN A 17 24.87 9.29 -8.43
C ASN A 17 23.57 8.85 -7.70
N ILE A 18 23.59 8.83 -6.36
CA ILE A 18 22.44 8.41 -5.53
C ILE A 18 21.15 9.14 -5.90
N PRO A 19 21.13 10.48 -6.14
CA PRO A 19 19.95 11.15 -6.66
C PRO A 19 19.41 10.56 -7.97
N PHE A 20 20.27 10.16 -8.89
CA PHE A 20 19.85 9.50 -10.13
C PHE A 20 19.24 8.11 -9.88
N VAL A 21 19.85 7.34 -8.99
CA VAL A 21 19.34 6.01 -8.57
C VAL A 21 17.93 6.13 -7.97
N ILE A 22 17.73 7.08 -7.07
CA ILE A 22 16.43 7.35 -6.45
C ILE A 22 15.43 7.81 -7.52
N ALA A 23 15.79 8.78 -8.35
CA ALA A 23 14.91 9.31 -9.38
C ALA A 23 14.48 8.24 -10.40
N ALA A 24 15.41 7.42 -10.87
CA ALA A 24 15.13 6.35 -11.84
C ALA A 24 14.27 5.22 -11.23
N SER A 25 14.54 4.83 -9.98
CA SER A 25 13.71 3.86 -9.26
C SER A 25 12.33 4.43 -8.98
N SER A 26 12.25 5.69 -8.55
CA SER A 26 10.99 6.37 -8.20
C SER A 26 10.08 6.59 -9.41
N ALA A 27 10.63 6.96 -10.57
CA ALA A 27 9.83 7.23 -11.76
C ALA A 27 9.03 6.00 -12.22
N GLY A 28 9.64 4.83 -12.24
CA GLY A 28 8.95 3.58 -12.55
C GLY A 28 7.84 3.26 -11.53
N THR A 29 8.17 3.37 -10.26
CA THR A 29 7.25 3.05 -9.16
C THR A 29 6.07 4.02 -9.09
N ILE A 30 6.23 5.32 -9.43
CA ILE A 30 5.11 6.27 -9.54
C ILE A 30 4.10 5.79 -10.59
N ILE A 31 4.57 5.35 -11.76
CA ILE A 31 3.72 4.88 -12.85
C ILE A 31 2.93 3.63 -12.43
N GLU A 32 3.59 2.70 -11.76
CA GLU A 32 2.93 1.49 -11.25
C GLU A 32 1.86 1.78 -10.19
N TRP A 33 2.14 2.70 -9.28
CA TRP A 33 1.15 3.15 -8.30
C TRP A 33 -0.01 3.89 -8.97
N TYR A 34 0.26 4.73 -9.97
CA TYR A 34 -0.79 5.35 -10.77
C TYR A 34 -1.72 4.30 -11.38
N ASP A 35 -1.18 3.31 -12.09
CA ASP A 35 -1.94 2.24 -12.74
C ASP A 35 -2.78 1.46 -11.75
N PHE A 36 -2.21 1.16 -10.60
CA PHE A 36 -2.90 0.40 -9.58
C PHE A 36 -4.04 1.18 -8.92
N TYR A 37 -3.84 2.49 -8.68
CA TYR A 37 -4.82 3.32 -8.00
C TYR A 37 -6.02 3.69 -8.86
N LEU A 38 -5.90 3.69 -10.18
CA LEU A 38 -7.02 4.02 -11.07
C LEU A 38 -8.26 3.20 -10.74
N TYR A 39 -8.12 1.88 -10.62
CA TYR A 39 -9.26 1.04 -10.28
C TYR A 39 -9.79 1.35 -8.87
N ALA A 40 -8.91 1.47 -7.89
CA ALA A 40 -9.31 1.77 -6.51
C ALA A 40 -10.18 3.04 -6.43
N LEU A 41 -9.67 4.13 -7.01
CA LEU A 41 -10.32 5.44 -6.99
C LEU A 41 -11.63 5.44 -7.78
N LEU A 42 -11.69 4.65 -8.86
CA LEU A 42 -12.87 4.55 -9.72
C LEU A 42 -13.82 3.42 -9.30
N THR A 43 -13.50 2.60 -8.28
CA THR A 43 -14.37 1.47 -7.87
C THR A 43 -15.84 1.88 -7.65
N PRO A 44 -16.17 2.98 -6.95
CA PRO A 44 -17.57 3.38 -6.79
C PRO A 44 -18.27 3.72 -8.10
N PHE A 45 -17.53 4.14 -9.12
CA PHE A 45 -18.02 4.44 -10.45
C PHE A 45 -18.10 3.18 -11.34
N LEU A 46 -17.10 2.30 -11.27
CA LEU A 46 -16.99 1.08 -12.08
C LEU A 46 -17.93 -0.03 -11.60
N ALA A 47 -18.22 -0.08 -10.29
CA ALA A 47 -19.03 -1.14 -9.73
C ALA A 47 -20.38 -1.34 -10.45
N PRO A 48 -21.22 -0.34 -10.67
CA PRO A 48 -22.48 -0.51 -11.40
C PRO A 48 -22.30 -0.84 -12.89
N LEU A 49 -21.16 -0.52 -13.50
CA LEU A 49 -20.87 -0.83 -14.91
C LEU A 49 -20.49 -2.30 -15.14
N PHE A 50 -19.84 -2.92 -14.15
CA PHE A 50 -19.32 -4.27 -14.26
C PHE A 50 -20.03 -5.29 -13.37
N PHE A 51 -20.67 -4.83 -12.28
CA PHE A 51 -21.38 -5.66 -11.30
C PHE A 51 -22.79 -5.09 -11.06
N PRO A 52 -23.64 -5.00 -12.09
CA PRO A 52 -25.00 -4.47 -11.92
C PRO A 52 -25.78 -5.33 -10.93
N SER A 53 -26.52 -4.69 -10.02
CA SER A 53 -27.36 -5.33 -9.02
C SER A 53 -28.49 -4.37 -8.65
N ASP A 54 -29.68 -4.92 -8.33
CA ASP A 54 -30.80 -4.17 -7.78
C ASP A 54 -30.49 -3.57 -6.40
N ASN A 55 -29.50 -4.16 -5.72
CA ASN A 55 -28.97 -3.63 -4.46
C ASN A 55 -27.63 -2.90 -4.72
N PRO A 56 -27.60 -1.54 -4.64
CA PRO A 56 -26.38 -0.75 -4.86
C PRO A 56 -25.23 -1.12 -3.91
N THR A 57 -25.54 -1.52 -2.68
CA THR A 57 -24.51 -1.96 -1.72
C THR A 57 -23.86 -3.27 -2.17
N ALA A 58 -24.63 -4.21 -2.72
CA ALA A 58 -24.10 -5.47 -3.25
C ALA A 58 -23.21 -5.23 -4.46
N SER A 59 -23.57 -4.35 -5.38
CA SER A 59 -22.74 -3.93 -6.51
C SER A 59 -21.41 -3.36 -6.03
N LEU A 60 -21.46 -2.44 -5.07
CA LEU A 60 -20.27 -1.78 -4.53
C LEU A 60 -19.37 -2.76 -3.77
N LEU A 61 -19.96 -3.68 -2.98
CA LEU A 61 -19.22 -4.76 -2.31
C LEU A 61 -18.50 -5.66 -3.32
N ALA A 62 -19.14 -6.02 -4.44
CA ALA A 62 -18.52 -6.80 -5.49
C ALA A 62 -17.33 -6.06 -6.12
N GLY A 63 -17.45 -4.76 -6.38
CA GLY A 63 -16.36 -3.92 -6.87
C GLY A 63 -15.18 -3.88 -5.90
N PHE A 64 -15.42 -3.68 -4.61
CA PHE A 64 -14.38 -3.68 -3.59
C PHE A 64 -13.82 -5.08 -3.32
N ALA A 65 -14.62 -6.14 -3.44
CA ALA A 65 -14.12 -7.51 -3.33
C ALA A 65 -13.12 -7.85 -4.44
N VAL A 66 -13.38 -7.41 -5.69
CA VAL A 66 -12.43 -7.55 -6.80
C VAL A 66 -11.16 -6.71 -6.57
N TYR A 67 -11.29 -5.51 -6.00
CA TYR A 67 -10.14 -4.73 -5.54
C TYR A 67 -9.32 -5.51 -4.50
N GLY A 68 -9.98 -6.00 -3.45
CA GLY A 68 -9.35 -6.81 -2.40
C GLY A 68 -8.71 -8.10 -2.94
N ALA A 69 -9.36 -8.78 -3.91
CA ALA A 69 -8.83 -9.99 -4.54
C ALA A 69 -7.51 -9.72 -5.28
N GLY A 70 -7.39 -8.57 -5.99
CA GLY A 70 -6.13 -8.15 -6.59
C GLY A 70 -5.02 -7.99 -5.54
N PHE A 71 -5.35 -7.53 -4.34
CA PHE A 71 -4.39 -7.48 -3.23
C PHE A 71 -4.10 -8.84 -2.61
N ALA A 72 -5.09 -9.72 -2.52
CA ALA A 72 -4.92 -11.03 -1.90
C ALA A 72 -3.89 -11.91 -2.61
N VAL A 73 -3.68 -11.71 -3.92
CA VAL A 73 -2.68 -12.45 -4.70
C VAL A 73 -1.26 -11.87 -4.63
N ARG A 74 -1.06 -10.67 -4.07
CA ARG A 74 0.27 -10.03 -3.97
C ARG A 74 1.32 -10.88 -3.24
N PRO A 75 1.03 -11.58 -2.13
CA PRO A 75 2.01 -12.47 -1.51
C PRO A 75 2.50 -13.59 -2.42
N PHE A 76 1.63 -14.13 -3.29
CA PHE A 76 2.02 -15.12 -4.28
C PHE A 76 2.93 -14.51 -5.34
N GLY A 77 2.64 -13.28 -5.77
CA GLY A 77 3.54 -12.49 -6.62
C GLY A 77 4.90 -12.28 -5.98
N ALA A 78 4.94 -11.96 -4.68
CA ALA A 78 6.18 -11.82 -3.92
C ALA A 78 7.04 -13.10 -3.93
N VAL A 79 6.40 -14.27 -3.84
CA VAL A 79 7.10 -15.57 -3.94
C VAL A 79 7.62 -15.83 -5.36
N VAL A 80 6.78 -15.64 -6.38
CA VAL A 80 7.14 -15.90 -7.79
C VAL A 80 8.24 -14.95 -8.26
N PHE A 81 8.03 -13.66 -8.12
CA PHE A 81 8.98 -12.63 -8.58
C PHE A 81 10.16 -12.48 -7.62
N GLY A 82 9.97 -12.76 -6.32
CA GLY A 82 11.05 -12.86 -5.36
C GLY A 82 12.07 -13.91 -5.76
N ARG A 83 11.59 -15.11 -6.15
CA ARG A 83 12.47 -16.15 -6.68
C ARG A 83 13.19 -15.71 -7.95
N ILE A 84 12.49 -15.05 -8.89
CA ILE A 84 13.13 -14.52 -10.09
C ILE A 84 14.21 -13.51 -9.71
N GLY A 85 13.91 -12.59 -8.79
CA GLY A 85 14.85 -11.57 -8.31
C GLY A 85 16.07 -12.13 -7.58
N ASP A 86 15.89 -13.19 -6.78
CA ASP A 86 16.97 -13.82 -6.00
C ASP A 86 17.85 -14.80 -6.82
N VAL A 87 17.31 -15.38 -7.92
CA VAL A 87 18.01 -16.39 -8.73
C VAL A 87 18.50 -15.81 -10.06
N VAL A 88 17.64 -15.08 -10.78
CA VAL A 88 17.94 -14.58 -12.13
C VAL A 88 18.55 -13.18 -12.08
N GLY A 89 17.95 -12.30 -11.30
CA GLY A 89 18.35 -10.91 -11.13
C GLY A 89 17.16 -9.98 -10.94
N ARG A 90 17.39 -8.91 -10.19
CA ARG A 90 16.35 -7.96 -9.79
C ARG A 90 15.81 -7.16 -10.99
N LYS A 91 16.68 -6.83 -11.95
CA LYS A 91 16.32 -6.15 -13.19
C LYS A 91 15.26 -6.92 -14.00
N TYR A 92 15.41 -8.23 -14.12
CA TYR A 92 14.46 -9.08 -14.88
C TYR A 92 13.09 -9.13 -14.19
N ALA A 93 13.05 -9.30 -12.88
CA ALA A 93 11.80 -9.27 -12.13
C ALA A 93 11.05 -7.96 -12.40
N PHE A 94 11.73 -6.83 -12.33
CA PHE A 94 11.14 -5.51 -12.62
C PHE A 94 10.57 -5.36 -14.03
N LEU A 95 11.28 -5.83 -15.06
CA LEU A 95 10.82 -5.70 -16.44
C LEU A 95 9.54 -6.50 -16.68
N VAL A 96 9.44 -7.71 -16.12
CA VAL A 96 8.26 -8.57 -16.26
C VAL A 96 7.07 -7.99 -15.52
N THR A 97 7.28 -7.54 -14.27
CA THR A 97 6.19 -7.00 -13.44
C THR A 97 5.57 -5.75 -14.05
N ILE A 98 6.37 -4.79 -14.52
CA ILE A 98 5.83 -3.57 -15.12
C ILE A 98 5.10 -3.83 -16.43
N THR A 99 5.57 -4.81 -17.23
CA THR A 99 4.91 -5.18 -18.47
C THR A 99 3.53 -5.79 -18.20
N ILE A 100 3.44 -6.70 -17.23
CA ILE A 100 2.15 -7.32 -16.84
C ILE A 100 1.21 -6.26 -16.28
N MET A 101 1.70 -5.40 -15.36
CA MET A 101 0.90 -4.35 -14.74
C MET A 101 0.30 -3.42 -15.79
N GLY A 102 1.14 -2.85 -16.64
CA GLY A 102 0.70 -1.88 -17.61
C GLY A 102 -0.20 -2.46 -18.69
N ALA A 103 0.11 -3.66 -19.19
CA ALA A 103 -0.75 -4.33 -20.15
C ALA A 103 -2.14 -4.60 -19.55
N ALA A 104 -2.20 -5.09 -18.30
CA ALA A 104 -3.47 -5.33 -17.63
C ALA A 104 -4.26 -4.02 -17.42
N THR A 105 -3.59 -2.91 -17.07
CA THR A 105 -4.24 -1.61 -16.89
C THR A 105 -4.84 -1.08 -18.19
N VAL A 106 -4.10 -1.13 -19.29
CA VAL A 106 -4.59 -0.72 -20.61
C VAL A 106 -5.80 -1.56 -21.04
N LEU A 107 -5.73 -2.89 -20.80
CA LEU A 107 -6.82 -3.80 -21.11
C LEU A 107 -8.09 -3.51 -20.29
N VAL A 108 -7.98 -3.04 -19.05
CA VAL A 108 -9.15 -2.55 -18.28
C VAL A 108 -9.81 -1.37 -19.00
N GLY A 109 -9.01 -0.43 -19.53
CA GLY A 109 -9.53 0.71 -20.31
C GLY A 109 -10.23 0.32 -21.62
N LEU A 110 -9.86 -0.81 -22.21
CA LEU A 110 -10.46 -1.35 -23.43
C LEU A 110 -11.64 -2.30 -23.16
N LEU A 111 -11.84 -2.74 -21.91
CA LEU A 111 -12.80 -3.77 -21.56
C LEU A 111 -14.24 -3.30 -21.81
N PRO A 112 -15.07 -4.09 -22.54
CA PRO A 112 -16.51 -3.84 -22.65
C PRO A 112 -17.21 -4.00 -21.29
N THR A 113 -18.30 -3.24 -21.09
CA THR A 113 -19.08 -3.28 -19.84
C THR A 113 -19.99 -4.52 -19.78
N TYR A 114 -20.63 -4.74 -18.62
CA TYR A 114 -21.60 -5.82 -18.44
C TYR A 114 -22.75 -5.76 -19.46
N GLN A 115 -23.22 -4.56 -19.80
CA GLN A 115 -24.29 -4.39 -20.79
C GLN A 115 -23.91 -4.88 -22.19
N GLN A 116 -22.62 -4.91 -22.52
CA GLN A 116 -22.11 -5.29 -23.84
C GLN A 116 -21.79 -6.78 -23.95
N ILE A 117 -21.16 -7.37 -22.93
CA ILE A 117 -20.66 -8.76 -22.98
C ILE A 117 -21.12 -9.62 -21.78
N GLY A 118 -22.07 -9.13 -20.98
CA GLY A 118 -22.64 -9.88 -19.85
C GLY A 118 -21.59 -10.28 -18.80
N ILE A 119 -21.72 -11.50 -18.30
CA ILE A 119 -20.88 -12.05 -17.21
C ILE A 119 -19.38 -12.10 -17.55
N LEU A 120 -19.00 -12.06 -18.82
CA LEU A 120 -17.60 -12.04 -19.24
C LEU A 120 -16.90 -10.75 -18.78
N ALA A 121 -17.62 -9.62 -18.69
CA ALA A 121 -17.03 -8.36 -18.26
C ALA A 121 -16.46 -8.41 -16.84
N PRO A 122 -17.23 -8.79 -15.80
CA PRO A 122 -16.68 -8.91 -14.45
C PRO A 122 -15.64 -10.02 -14.31
N LEU A 123 -15.75 -11.13 -15.07
CA LEU A 123 -14.76 -12.21 -15.03
C LEU A 123 -13.40 -11.75 -15.58
N ILE A 124 -13.38 -11.08 -16.74
CA ILE A 124 -12.15 -10.56 -17.34
C ILE A 124 -11.57 -9.45 -16.45
N LEU A 125 -12.40 -8.54 -15.95
CA LEU A 125 -11.96 -7.49 -15.03
C LEU A 125 -11.29 -8.09 -13.80
N THR A 126 -11.88 -9.12 -13.19
CA THR A 126 -11.31 -9.82 -12.04
C THR A 126 -9.97 -10.45 -12.39
N LEU A 127 -9.86 -11.14 -13.53
CA LEU A 127 -8.60 -11.74 -13.99
C LEU A 127 -7.51 -10.66 -14.19
N LEU A 128 -7.84 -9.55 -14.83
CA LEU A 128 -6.91 -8.43 -15.01
C LEU A 128 -6.45 -7.87 -13.65
N ARG A 129 -7.35 -7.74 -12.68
CA ARG A 129 -7.01 -7.30 -11.31
C ARG A 129 -6.11 -8.30 -10.58
N LEU A 130 -6.33 -9.59 -10.73
CA LEU A 130 -5.44 -10.62 -10.18
C LEU A 130 -4.05 -10.54 -10.81
N LEU A 131 -3.94 -10.35 -12.13
CA LEU A 131 -2.65 -10.17 -12.82
C LEU A 131 -1.91 -8.91 -12.35
N GLN A 132 -2.60 -7.79 -12.18
CA GLN A 132 -2.04 -6.55 -11.62
C GLN A 132 -1.54 -6.77 -10.18
N GLY A 133 -2.34 -7.43 -9.34
CA GLY A 133 -1.96 -7.74 -7.97
C GLY A 133 -0.73 -8.65 -7.90
N LEU A 134 -0.68 -9.68 -8.74
CA LEU A 134 0.47 -10.59 -8.83
C LEU A 134 1.75 -9.83 -9.22
N ALA A 135 1.68 -8.97 -10.23
CA ALA A 135 2.81 -8.16 -10.69
C ALA A 135 3.32 -7.22 -9.58
N LEU A 136 2.42 -6.49 -8.93
CA LEU A 136 2.76 -5.57 -7.84
C LEU A 136 3.45 -6.27 -6.66
N GLY A 137 3.14 -7.57 -6.42
CA GLY A 137 3.80 -8.38 -5.41
C GLY A 137 5.30 -8.56 -5.62
N GLY A 138 5.79 -8.40 -6.85
CA GLY A 138 7.21 -8.55 -7.18
C GLY A 138 8.04 -7.28 -7.10
N GLU A 139 7.44 -6.10 -6.96
CA GLU A 139 8.15 -4.86 -7.23
C GLU A 139 8.72 -4.17 -6.00
N TYR A 140 7.89 -3.93 -5.02
CA TYR A 140 8.25 -3.11 -3.86
C TYR A 140 9.55 -3.57 -3.17
N GLY A 141 9.70 -4.87 -2.95
CA GLY A 141 10.88 -5.44 -2.33
C GLY A 141 12.17 -5.07 -3.05
N GLY A 142 12.14 -5.14 -4.38
CA GLY A 142 13.28 -4.79 -5.21
C GLY A 142 13.65 -3.31 -5.14
N ALA A 143 12.68 -2.41 -5.25
CA ALA A 143 12.91 -0.96 -5.17
C ALA A 143 13.45 -0.55 -3.78
N ALA A 144 12.84 -1.08 -2.70
CA ALA A 144 13.26 -0.81 -1.34
C ALA A 144 14.70 -1.27 -1.07
N ILE A 145 15.04 -2.50 -1.49
CA ILE A 145 16.39 -3.05 -1.36
C ILE A 145 17.37 -2.25 -2.22
N TYR A 146 17.00 -1.93 -3.46
CA TYR A 146 17.87 -1.21 -4.38
C TYR A 146 18.35 0.12 -3.78
N VAL A 147 17.45 0.93 -3.23
CA VAL A 147 17.82 2.20 -2.59
C VAL A 147 18.52 1.99 -1.26
N ALA A 148 18.06 1.05 -0.41
CA ALA A 148 18.68 0.79 0.88
C ALA A 148 20.12 0.29 0.78
N GLU A 149 20.44 -0.49 -0.25
CA GLU A 149 21.78 -1.00 -0.51
C GLU A 149 22.75 0.06 -1.08
N HIS A 150 22.23 1.16 -1.64
CA HIS A 150 23.03 2.30 -2.06
C HIS A 150 23.10 3.41 -0.99
N ALA A 151 22.24 3.34 0.04
CA ALA A 151 22.19 4.33 1.10
C ALA A 151 23.36 4.16 2.08
N PRO A 152 23.97 5.27 2.56
CA PRO A 152 24.94 5.22 3.65
C PRO A 152 24.33 4.68 4.94
N ASP A 153 25.13 3.99 5.74
CA ASP A 153 24.74 3.55 7.07
C ASP A 153 24.25 4.72 7.93
N GLY A 154 23.21 4.49 8.73
CA GLY A 154 22.60 5.51 9.57
C GLY A 154 21.76 6.57 8.84
N LYS A 155 21.58 6.43 7.50
CA LYS A 155 20.73 7.33 6.67
C LYS A 155 19.71 6.57 5.81
N ARG A 156 19.52 5.27 6.05
CA ARG A 156 18.63 4.44 5.22
C ARG A 156 17.18 4.90 5.27
N GLY A 157 16.70 5.35 6.43
CA GLY A 157 15.36 5.89 6.57
C GLY A 157 15.14 7.11 5.67
N LEU A 158 16.08 8.04 5.67
CA LEU A 158 16.04 9.22 4.79
C LEU A 158 16.02 8.83 3.31
N TYR A 159 16.88 7.93 2.87
CA TYR A 159 16.99 7.59 1.45
C TYR A 159 15.84 6.71 0.96
N THR A 160 15.44 5.71 1.74
CA THR A 160 14.32 4.82 1.35
C THR A 160 12.96 5.49 1.41
N SER A 161 12.80 6.53 2.24
CA SER A 161 11.54 7.29 2.33
C SER A 161 11.20 8.04 1.04
N TRP A 162 12.17 8.35 0.20
CA TRP A 162 11.90 8.91 -1.14
C TRP A 162 11.11 7.94 -2.01
N ILE A 163 11.36 6.62 -1.91
CA ILE A 163 10.53 5.64 -2.62
C ILE A 163 9.11 5.66 -2.08
N GLN A 164 8.94 5.85 -0.77
CA GLN A 164 7.60 5.86 -0.18
C GLN A 164 6.74 7.05 -0.65
N THR A 165 7.37 8.15 -1.06
CA THR A 165 6.64 9.28 -1.67
C THR A 165 6.01 8.89 -3.01
N THR A 166 6.55 7.89 -3.72
CA THR A 166 6.09 7.50 -5.05
C THR A 166 4.65 6.99 -5.04
N ALA A 167 4.26 6.26 -4.00
CA ALA A 167 2.89 5.80 -3.84
C ALA A 167 1.91 6.96 -3.75
N THR A 168 2.24 7.97 -2.96
CA THR A 168 1.42 9.17 -2.77
C THR A 168 1.40 10.05 -4.01
N VAL A 169 2.55 10.20 -4.69
CA VAL A 169 2.63 10.94 -5.97
C VAL A 169 1.85 10.22 -7.07
N GLY A 170 1.91 8.89 -7.13
CA GLY A 170 1.10 8.09 -8.06
C GLY A 170 -0.39 8.26 -7.81
N MET A 171 -0.82 8.28 -6.55
CA MET A 171 -2.22 8.56 -6.18
C MET A 171 -2.64 9.98 -6.56
N PHE A 172 -1.79 10.96 -6.29
CA PHE A 172 -2.03 12.35 -6.69
C PHE A 172 -2.19 12.47 -8.21
N ALA A 173 -1.32 11.82 -8.99
CA ALA A 173 -1.42 11.79 -10.45
C ALA A 173 -2.71 11.11 -10.92
N ALA A 174 -3.09 9.97 -10.33
CA ALA A 174 -4.32 9.27 -10.69
C ALA A 174 -5.57 10.11 -10.40
N LEU A 175 -5.65 10.72 -9.21
CA LEU A 175 -6.74 11.63 -8.84
C LEU A 175 -6.80 12.83 -9.78
N GLY A 176 -5.65 13.45 -10.06
CA GLY A 176 -5.56 14.60 -10.97
C GLY A 176 -6.04 14.26 -12.38
N VAL A 177 -5.60 13.14 -12.96
CA VAL A 177 -6.02 12.68 -14.29
C VAL A 177 -7.52 12.36 -14.31
N ILE A 178 -8.04 11.66 -13.30
CA ILE A 178 -9.47 11.36 -13.19
C ILE A 178 -10.28 12.66 -13.12
N LEU A 179 -9.86 13.62 -12.29
CA LEU A 179 -10.55 14.90 -12.14
C LEU A 179 -10.52 15.72 -13.44
N LEU A 180 -9.34 15.87 -14.05
CA LEU A 180 -9.17 16.63 -15.29
C LEU A 180 -9.97 16.04 -16.47
N THR A 181 -9.95 14.71 -16.62
CA THR A 181 -10.72 14.04 -17.66
C THR A 181 -12.22 14.19 -17.45
N ARG A 182 -12.68 14.11 -16.21
CA ARG A 182 -14.10 14.27 -15.89
C ARG A 182 -14.57 15.71 -16.09
N LEU A 183 -13.78 16.70 -15.69
CA LEU A 183 -14.09 18.11 -15.92
C LEU A 183 -14.03 18.48 -17.41
N GLY A 184 -13.05 17.92 -18.15
CA GLY A 184 -12.86 18.22 -19.57
C GLY A 184 -13.94 17.62 -20.46
N PHE A 185 -14.39 16.41 -20.19
CA PHE A 185 -15.44 15.76 -20.98
C PHE A 185 -16.87 16.09 -20.52
N GLY A 186 -17.02 16.54 -19.27
CA GLY A 186 -18.33 16.64 -18.61
C GLY A 186 -18.87 15.27 -18.17
N ASP A 187 -19.86 15.31 -17.25
CA ASP A 187 -20.33 14.09 -16.57
C ASP A 187 -20.93 13.05 -17.52
N GLN A 188 -21.67 13.47 -18.57
CA GLN A 188 -22.34 12.56 -19.50
C GLN A 188 -21.28 11.77 -20.32
N VAL A 189 -20.39 12.47 -21.03
CA VAL A 189 -19.38 11.84 -21.88
C VAL A 189 -18.41 11.00 -21.02
N TYR A 190 -18.10 11.48 -19.79
CA TYR A 190 -17.28 10.72 -18.88
C TYR A 190 -17.92 9.38 -18.49
N ARG A 191 -19.24 9.35 -18.20
CA ARG A 191 -19.96 8.11 -17.89
C ARG A 191 -20.02 7.15 -19.06
N ASP A 192 -20.23 7.66 -20.27
CA ASP A 192 -20.41 6.84 -21.46
C ASP A 192 -19.07 6.23 -21.92
N TRP A 193 -18.00 7.02 -21.93
CA TRP A 193 -16.71 6.59 -22.48
C TRP A 193 -15.48 7.16 -21.75
N GLY A 194 -15.52 8.41 -21.28
CA GLY A 194 -14.35 9.18 -20.82
C GLY A 194 -13.59 8.54 -19.65
N TRP A 195 -14.24 7.70 -18.85
CA TRP A 195 -13.60 6.95 -17.75
C TRP A 195 -12.49 6.00 -18.20
N ARG A 196 -12.45 5.67 -19.51
CA ARG A 196 -11.42 4.80 -20.09
C ARG A 196 -10.09 5.53 -20.28
N VAL A 197 -10.12 6.86 -20.47
CA VAL A 197 -8.93 7.67 -20.77
C VAL A 197 -7.84 7.55 -19.72
N PRO A 198 -8.10 7.63 -18.40
CA PRO A 198 -7.07 7.41 -17.39
C PRO A 198 -6.35 6.07 -17.53
N PHE A 199 -7.06 4.99 -17.86
CA PHE A 199 -6.46 3.66 -18.07
C PHE A 199 -5.67 3.60 -19.39
N LEU A 200 -6.12 4.22 -20.47
CA LEU A 200 -5.44 4.22 -21.75
C LEU A 200 -4.15 5.05 -21.74
N LEU A 201 -4.08 6.10 -20.92
CA LEU A 201 -2.87 6.88 -20.69
C LEU A 201 -1.73 6.01 -20.11
N SER A 202 -2.04 4.94 -19.42
CA SER A 202 -1.06 3.98 -18.89
C SER A 202 -0.18 3.38 -19.99
N ALA A 203 -0.66 3.27 -21.24
CA ALA A 203 0.16 2.78 -22.35
C ALA A 203 1.42 3.64 -22.56
N ILE A 204 1.25 4.98 -22.48
CA ILE A 204 2.37 5.93 -22.62
C ILE A 204 3.30 5.84 -21.40
N LEU A 205 2.70 5.77 -20.20
CA LEU A 205 3.46 5.72 -18.95
C LEU A 205 4.28 4.43 -18.83
N VAL A 206 3.71 3.29 -19.22
CA VAL A 206 4.40 2.00 -19.22
C VAL A 206 5.55 1.98 -20.22
N PHE A 207 5.36 2.53 -21.43
CA PHE A 207 6.45 2.66 -22.39
C PHE A 207 7.62 3.48 -21.83
N LEU A 208 7.32 4.60 -21.15
CA LEU A 208 8.32 5.44 -20.50
C LEU A 208 9.03 4.67 -19.37
N ALA A 209 8.28 3.95 -18.54
CA ALA A 209 8.84 3.16 -17.46
C ALA A 209 9.75 2.02 -17.95
N LEU A 210 9.35 1.31 -19.00
CA LEU A 210 10.16 0.28 -19.64
C LEU A 210 11.46 0.89 -20.22
N TYR A 211 11.37 2.03 -20.89
CA TYR A 211 12.55 2.74 -21.42
C TYR A 211 13.56 3.09 -20.31
N ILE A 212 13.09 3.58 -19.17
CA ILE A 212 13.94 3.90 -18.01
C ILE A 212 14.58 2.61 -17.47
N ARG A 213 13.79 1.55 -17.26
CA ARG A 213 14.23 0.32 -16.59
C ARG A 213 15.18 -0.55 -17.41
N VAL A 214 15.06 -0.56 -18.73
CA VAL A 214 16.03 -1.26 -19.60
C VAL A 214 17.44 -0.71 -19.40
N ARG A 215 17.58 0.59 -19.07
CA ARG A 215 18.86 1.26 -18.83
C ARG A 215 19.43 1.08 -17.41
N LEU A 216 18.63 0.59 -16.45
CA LEU A 216 19.13 0.31 -15.10
C LEU A 216 20.09 -0.89 -15.12
N GLN A 217 21.13 -0.82 -14.30
CA GLN A 217 22.07 -1.93 -14.07
C GLN A 217 21.60 -2.78 -12.88
N GLU A 218 22.17 -4.00 -12.75
CA GLU A 218 21.94 -4.84 -11.58
C GLU A 218 22.55 -4.23 -10.31
N THR A 219 22.03 -4.57 -9.12
CA THR A 219 22.53 -3.99 -7.87
C THR A 219 23.93 -4.46 -7.54
N PRO A 220 24.83 -3.57 -7.03
CA PRO A 220 26.22 -3.92 -6.75
C PRO A 220 26.35 -5.06 -5.73
N LEU A 221 25.49 -5.08 -4.72
CA LEU A 221 25.52 -6.11 -3.69
C LEU A 221 25.10 -7.47 -4.24
N PHE A 222 24.06 -7.53 -5.09
CA PHE A 222 23.66 -8.77 -5.75
C PHE A 222 24.74 -9.29 -6.71
N ALA A 223 25.38 -8.40 -7.48
CA ALA A 223 26.50 -8.74 -8.34
C ALA A 223 27.65 -9.37 -7.53
N ARG A 224 28.06 -8.78 -6.41
CA ARG A 224 29.10 -9.32 -5.51
C ARG A 224 28.70 -10.68 -4.90
N LEU A 225 27.43 -10.83 -4.46
CA LEU A 225 26.94 -12.12 -3.94
C LEU A 225 26.97 -13.22 -5.01
N LYS A 226 26.63 -12.88 -6.25
CA LYS A 226 26.67 -13.79 -7.40
C LYS A 226 28.10 -14.20 -7.74
N GLU A 227 29.04 -13.26 -7.77
CA GLU A 227 30.48 -13.53 -7.96
C GLU A 227 31.05 -14.45 -6.89
N ARG A 228 30.60 -14.32 -5.66
CA ARG A 228 31.05 -15.17 -4.52
C ARG A 228 30.31 -16.50 -4.39
N GLY A 229 29.39 -16.83 -5.33
CA GLY A 229 28.58 -18.05 -5.30
C GLY A 229 27.64 -18.15 -4.08
N ARG A 230 27.29 -17.03 -3.45
CA ARG A 230 26.43 -16.96 -2.25
C ARG A 230 24.94 -16.70 -2.57
N THR A 231 24.58 -16.59 -3.83
CA THR A 231 23.16 -16.53 -4.28
C THR A 231 22.57 -17.93 -4.30
N ALA A 232 21.26 -18.03 -4.14
CA ALA A 232 20.56 -19.30 -4.33
C ALA A 232 20.75 -19.81 -5.78
N THR A 233 21.31 -21.01 -5.93
CA THR A 233 21.63 -21.58 -7.24
C THR A 233 20.43 -22.28 -7.88
N ASN A 234 19.47 -22.71 -7.07
CA ASN A 234 18.26 -23.39 -7.53
C ASN A 234 17.08 -23.16 -6.58
N THR A 235 15.87 -23.58 -7.01
CA THR A 235 14.62 -23.39 -6.25
C THR A 235 14.63 -24.09 -4.89
N ALA A 236 15.24 -25.27 -4.79
CA ALA A 236 15.27 -26.03 -3.54
C ALA A 236 16.15 -25.34 -2.49
N SER A 237 17.33 -24.85 -2.88
CA SER A 237 18.23 -24.10 -1.97
C SER A 237 17.57 -22.78 -1.54
N TRP A 238 16.91 -22.06 -2.45
CA TRP A 238 16.17 -20.86 -2.16
C TRP A 238 15.03 -21.12 -1.15
N ALA A 239 14.19 -22.12 -1.40
CA ALA A 239 13.08 -22.47 -0.52
C ALA A 239 13.57 -22.88 0.88
N ARG A 240 14.61 -23.72 0.96
CA ARG A 240 15.22 -24.13 2.22
C ARG A 240 15.80 -22.93 2.98
N GLN A 241 16.42 -21.99 2.29
CA GLN A 241 16.98 -20.79 2.92
C GLN A 241 15.90 -19.80 3.37
N SER A 242 14.81 -19.65 2.62
CA SER A 242 13.78 -18.66 2.90
C SER A 242 12.74 -19.11 3.91
N PHE A 243 12.36 -20.41 3.95
CA PHE A 243 11.21 -20.93 4.68
C PHE A 243 11.54 -21.85 5.85
N THR A 244 12.68 -21.67 6.52
CA THR A 244 12.95 -22.35 7.79
C THR A 244 12.04 -21.81 8.91
N GLY A 245 11.77 -22.65 9.94
CA GLY A 245 10.83 -22.28 11.03
C GLY A 245 11.17 -20.97 11.73
N SER A 246 12.46 -20.72 12.03
CA SER A 246 12.89 -19.46 12.65
C SER A 246 12.67 -18.24 11.75
N ARG A 247 12.82 -18.38 10.43
CA ARG A 247 12.62 -17.29 9.46
C ARG A 247 11.15 -17.01 9.20
N LEU A 248 10.32 -18.05 9.17
CA LEU A 248 8.87 -17.89 9.15
C LEU A 248 8.38 -17.14 10.39
N GLY A 249 8.94 -17.45 11.57
CA GLY A 249 8.65 -16.71 12.80
C GLY A 249 9.00 -15.22 12.69
N LEU A 250 10.15 -14.88 12.11
CA LEU A 250 10.53 -13.47 11.87
C LEU A 250 9.59 -12.79 10.88
N MET A 251 9.18 -13.48 9.80
CA MET A 251 8.21 -12.94 8.85
C MET A 251 6.84 -12.68 9.50
N LEU A 252 6.36 -13.60 10.34
CA LEU A 252 5.11 -13.41 11.09
C LEU A 252 5.20 -12.27 12.09
N LEU A 253 6.32 -12.13 12.79
CA LEU A 253 6.55 -11.01 13.70
C LEU A 253 6.59 -9.67 12.93
N ALA A 254 7.29 -9.59 11.80
CA ALA A 254 7.29 -8.41 10.96
C ALA A 254 5.89 -8.09 10.41
N LEU A 255 5.11 -9.13 10.04
CA LEU A 255 3.75 -8.98 9.58
C LEU A 255 2.85 -8.37 10.66
N ILE A 256 2.74 -9.04 11.79
CA ILE A 256 1.78 -8.66 12.84
C ILE A 256 2.24 -7.42 13.60
N GLY A 257 3.54 -7.33 13.91
CA GLY A 257 4.11 -6.27 14.74
C GLY A 257 4.42 -4.97 14.01
N MET A 258 4.46 -4.95 12.66
CA MET A 258 4.80 -3.74 11.91
C MET A 258 3.93 -3.54 10.68
N THR A 259 3.95 -4.49 9.71
CA THR A 259 3.38 -4.22 8.39
C THR A 259 1.86 -4.24 8.37
N ALA A 260 1.18 -5.01 9.23
CA ALA A 260 -0.28 -4.99 9.33
C ALA A 260 -0.80 -3.64 9.85
N GLY A 261 -0.21 -3.11 10.93
CA GLY A 261 -0.56 -1.78 11.46
C GLY A 261 -0.23 -0.67 10.48
N GLN A 262 0.96 -0.72 9.87
CA GLN A 262 1.33 0.21 8.80
C GLN A 262 0.29 0.19 7.67
N ALA A 263 -0.12 -0.98 7.24
CA ALA A 263 -1.05 -1.13 6.13
C ALA A 263 -2.41 -0.53 6.42
N VAL A 264 -3.04 -0.87 7.55
CA VAL A 264 -4.37 -0.33 7.87
C VAL A 264 -4.35 1.18 8.07
N VAL A 265 -3.28 1.74 8.66
CA VAL A 265 -3.14 3.20 8.79
C VAL A 265 -3.00 3.86 7.42
N TRP A 266 -2.22 3.26 6.51
CA TRP A 266 -2.02 3.77 5.16
C TRP A 266 -3.32 3.77 4.34
N TYR A 267 -4.07 2.65 4.35
CA TYR A 267 -5.33 2.54 3.61
C TYR A 267 -6.42 3.40 4.22
N GLN A 268 -6.49 3.50 5.56
CA GLN A 268 -7.48 4.33 6.26
C GLN A 268 -7.27 5.82 5.97
N GLY A 269 -6.03 6.31 5.97
CA GLY A 269 -5.73 7.73 5.80
C GLY A 269 -5.89 8.25 4.38
N GLN A 270 -5.88 7.39 3.38
CA GLN A 270 -5.97 7.80 1.96
C GLN A 270 -7.24 7.27 1.29
N PHE A 271 -7.33 5.97 1.02
CA PHE A 271 -8.48 5.40 0.31
C PHE A 271 -9.76 5.48 1.10
N GLN A 272 -9.72 5.04 2.37
CA GLN A 272 -10.93 5.02 3.17
C GLN A 272 -11.41 6.44 3.50
N ALA A 273 -10.50 7.41 3.65
CA ALA A 273 -10.88 8.81 3.79
C ALA A 273 -11.67 9.31 2.58
N LEU A 274 -11.25 8.98 1.35
CA LEU A 274 -12.00 9.30 0.13
C LEU A 274 -13.35 8.59 0.07
N PHE A 275 -13.36 7.27 0.35
CA PHE A 275 -14.60 6.49 0.34
C PHE A 275 -15.56 6.93 1.43
N PHE A 276 -15.05 7.34 2.59
CA PHE A 276 -15.87 7.91 3.65
C PHE A 276 -16.61 9.17 3.16
N LEU A 277 -15.91 10.07 2.52
CA LEU A 277 -16.50 11.29 1.96
C LEU A 277 -17.51 10.96 0.84
N THR A 278 -17.14 10.11 -0.12
CA THR A 278 -17.93 9.90 -1.34
C THR A 278 -19.04 8.86 -1.17
N VAL A 279 -18.79 7.77 -0.43
CA VAL A 279 -19.72 6.65 -0.29
C VAL A 279 -20.66 6.85 0.90
N PHE A 280 -20.11 7.21 2.06
CA PHE A 280 -20.91 7.33 3.28
C PHE A 280 -21.53 8.72 3.46
N LEU A 281 -20.76 9.80 3.24
CA LEU A 281 -21.28 11.16 3.38
C LEU A 281 -21.87 11.72 2.10
N LYS A 282 -21.84 10.98 0.98
CA LYS A 282 -22.36 11.41 -0.32
C LYS A 282 -21.81 12.76 -0.79
N THR A 283 -20.60 13.09 -0.40
CA THR A 283 -19.91 14.31 -0.84
C THR A 283 -19.73 14.27 -2.36
N PRO A 284 -20.04 15.34 -3.08
CA PRO A 284 -19.76 15.40 -4.52
C PRO A 284 -18.29 15.15 -4.81
N TYR A 285 -17.99 14.53 -5.96
CA TYR A 285 -16.63 14.05 -6.26
C TYR A 285 -15.58 15.18 -6.33
N VAL A 286 -15.94 16.37 -6.86
CA VAL A 286 -14.99 17.50 -6.98
C VAL A 286 -14.48 17.95 -5.61
N PRO A 287 -15.34 18.34 -4.63
CA PRO A 287 -14.87 18.67 -3.29
C PRO A 287 -14.11 17.52 -2.62
N ALA A 288 -14.57 16.26 -2.74
CA ALA A 288 -13.90 15.12 -2.14
C ALA A 288 -12.48 14.92 -2.68
N TYR A 289 -12.31 15.04 -4.01
CA TYR A 289 -10.99 14.91 -4.64
C TYR A 289 -10.08 16.09 -4.33
N VAL A 290 -10.60 17.31 -4.29
CA VAL A 290 -9.83 18.51 -3.90
C VAL A 290 -9.35 18.39 -2.46
N ILE A 291 -10.19 17.94 -1.53
CA ILE A 291 -9.83 17.69 -0.13
C ILE A 291 -8.63 16.72 -0.08
N LEU A 292 -8.73 15.59 -0.78
CA LEU A 292 -7.68 14.58 -0.74
C LEU A 292 -6.40 15.05 -1.45
N LEU A 293 -6.50 15.71 -2.61
CA LEU A 293 -5.35 16.26 -3.34
C LEU A 293 -4.56 17.27 -2.51
N VAL A 294 -5.25 18.20 -1.84
CA VAL A 294 -4.61 19.19 -0.97
C VAL A 294 -3.93 18.51 0.21
N ALA A 295 -4.64 17.59 0.88
CA ALA A 295 -4.11 16.88 2.03
C ALA A 295 -2.86 16.04 1.69
N ILE A 296 -2.88 15.33 0.56
CA ILE A 296 -1.75 14.53 0.06
C ILE A 296 -0.56 15.44 -0.29
N ALA A 297 -0.79 16.53 -1.03
CA ALA A 297 0.29 17.43 -1.45
C ALA A 297 1.04 18.00 -0.23
N LEU A 298 0.28 18.46 0.78
CA LEU A 298 0.86 19.02 2.01
C LEU A 298 1.54 17.96 2.89
N ALA A 299 1.10 16.71 2.85
CA ALA A 299 1.67 15.64 3.66
C ALA A 299 2.90 14.96 3.01
N THR A 300 3.05 15.00 1.69
CA THR A 300 4.12 14.29 0.98
C THR A 300 5.53 14.56 1.52
N PRO A 301 5.95 15.80 1.85
CA PRO A 301 7.28 16.05 2.40
C PRO A 301 7.54 15.33 3.74
N PHE A 302 6.51 15.02 4.49
CA PHE A 302 6.64 14.37 5.80
C PHE A 302 7.06 12.90 5.70
N PHE A 303 6.91 12.22 4.56
CA PHE A 303 7.54 10.91 4.37
C PHE A 303 9.05 11.00 4.56
N VAL A 304 9.67 11.99 3.94
CA VAL A 304 11.13 12.21 4.03
C VAL A 304 11.51 12.67 5.44
N PHE A 305 10.71 13.53 6.05
CA PHE A 305 10.91 13.97 7.42
C PHE A 305 10.88 12.80 8.42
N PHE A 306 9.84 11.94 8.39
CA PHE A 306 9.76 10.81 9.30
C PHE A 306 10.75 9.69 8.95
N GLY A 307 11.14 9.53 7.68
CA GLY A 307 12.25 8.69 7.28
C GLY A 307 13.56 9.16 7.94
N TRP A 308 13.88 10.45 7.83
CA TRP A 308 15.03 11.06 8.51
C TRP A 308 14.93 10.98 10.03
N LEU A 309 13.78 11.29 10.60
CA LEU A 309 13.57 11.23 12.05
C LEU A 309 13.82 9.81 12.57
N SER A 310 13.40 8.78 11.81
CA SER A 310 13.63 7.39 12.17
C SER A 310 15.12 6.99 12.18
N ASP A 311 15.96 7.65 11.39
CA ASP A 311 17.41 7.49 11.47
C ASP A 311 17.99 8.02 12.80
N LYS A 312 17.29 8.93 13.45
CA LYS A 312 17.72 9.56 14.72
C LYS A 312 17.18 8.81 15.94
N ILE A 313 15.87 8.61 16.02
CA ILE A 313 15.20 8.08 17.23
C ILE A 313 14.86 6.59 17.13
N GLY A 314 15.01 5.97 15.96
CA GLY A 314 14.69 4.56 15.71
C GLY A 314 13.51 4.37 14.76
N ARG A 315 13.45 3.20 14.11
CA ARG A 315 12.37 2.80 13.20
C ARG A 315 11.09 2.53 13.97
N LYS A 316 11.25 1.73 15.02
CA LYS A 316 10.16 1.24 15.87
C LYS A 316 9.36 2.37 16.53
N PRO A 317 9.94 3.38 17.21
CA PRO A 317 9.17 4.46 17.82
C PRO A 317 8.34 5.26 16.83
N VAL A 318 8.86 5.51 15.62
CA VAL A 318 8.15 6.30 14.62
C VAL A 318 6.97 5.52 14.04
N ILE A 319 7.17 4.24 13.66
CA ILE A 319 6.11 3.39 13.08
C ILE A 319 5.01 3.13 14.11
N LEU A 320 5.37 2.64 15.29
CA LEU A 320 4.39 2.29 16.32
C LEU A 320 3.71 3.52 16.93
N GLY A 321 4.43 4.65 17.03
CA GLY A 321 3.85 5.94 17.41
C GLY A 321 2.76 6.38 16.43
N GLY A 322 3.00 6.25 15.13
CA GLY A 322 2.00 6.52 14.10
C GLY A 322 0.76 5.62 14.22
N CYS A 323 0.95 4.31 14.45
CA CYS A 323 -0.16 3.37 14.68
C CYS A 323 -0.97 3.72 15.94
N LEU A 324 -0.29 4.06 17.05
CA LEU A 324 -0.95 4.39 18.31
C LEU A 324 -1.77 5.69 18.21
N ILE A 325 -1.16 6.75 17.67
CA ILE A 325 -1.85 8.04 17.51
C ILE A 325 -3.06 7.86 16.58
N ALA A 326 -2.92 7.13 15.48
CA ALA A 326 -4.00 6.82 14.56
C ALA A 326 -5.15 6.09 15.29
N ALA A 327 -4.85 5.02 16.03
CA ALA A 327 -5.85 4.25 16.74
C ALA A 327 -6.66 5.07 17.75
N VAL A 328 -6.00 5.99 18.45
CA VAL A 328 -6.65 6.84 19.47
C VAL A 328 -7.46 7.98 18.84
N THR A 329 -7.02 8.51 17.70
CA THR A 329 -7.59 9.73 17.12
C THR A 329 -8.56 9.52 15.97
N TYR A 330 -8.66 8.31 15.38
CA TYR A 330 -9.57 8.08 14.26
C TYR A 330 -11.01 8.42 14.59
N VAL A 331 -11.55 7.95 15.70
CA VAL A 331 -12.95 8.21 16.05
C VAL A 331 -13.23 9.72 16.15
N PRO A 332 -12.52 10.51 16.98
CA PRO A 332 -12.76 11.95 17.07
C PRO A 332 -12.51 12.69 15.74
N ILE A 333 -11.54 12.28 14.92
CA ILE A 333 -11.31 12.90 13.61
C ILE A 333 -12.50 12.65 12.67
N TYR A 334 -12.98 11.42 12.58
CA TYR A 334 -14.13 11.09 11.70
C TYR A 334 -15.43 11.73 12.19
N GLN A 335 -15.63 11.86 13.52
CA GLN A 335 -16.73 12.66 14.07
C GLN A 335 -16.62 14.13 13.67
N ALA A 336 -15.42 14.71 13.75
CA ALA A 336 -15.17 16.08 13.30
C ALA A 336 -15.40 16.26 11.80
N ILE A 337 -15.03 15.28 10.96
CA ILE A 337 -15.33 15.29 9.52
C ILE A 337 -16.84 15.30 9.30
N MET A 338 -17.61 14.43 9.97
CA MET A 338 -19.07 14.41 9.87
C MET A 338 -19.71 15.73 10.29
N ALA A 339 -19.25 16.32 11.40
CA ALA A 339 -19.74 17.61 11.91
C ALA A 339 -19.48 18.77 10.95
N ASN A 340 -18.45 18.69 10.10
CA ASN A 340 -18.09 19.73 9.12
C ASN A 340 -18.51 19.36 7.68
N ALA A 341 -19.23 18.25 7.49
CA ALA A 341 -19.69 17.83 6.19
C ALA A 341 -21.00 18.51 5.75
N ASN A 342 -21.72 19.17 6.64
CA ASN A 342 -23.04 19.78 6.39
C ASN A 342 -23.95 18.82 5.63
N LEU A 343 -24.29 17.70 6.27
CA LEU A 343 -25.01 16.59 5.69
C LEU A 343 -26.45 16.99 5.32
N VAL A 344 -26.90 16.52 4.17
CA VAL A 344 -28.28 16.69 3.68
C VAL A 344 -29.00 15.35 3.85
N TYR A 345 -30.17 15.38 4.47
CA TYR A 345 -30.98 14.19 4.74
C TYR A 345 -32.28 14.23 3.98
N ASP A 346 -32.82 13.08 3.61
CA ASP A 346 -34.20 12.93 3.11
C ASP A 346 -35.20 12.82 4.28
N GLN A 347 -36.49 12.65 3.93
CA GLN A 347 -37.56 12.50 4.93
C GLN A 347 -37.43 11.24 5.79
N ALA A 348 -36.70 10.21 5.33
CA ALA A 348 -36.45 8.98 6.06
C ALA A 348 -35.22 9.06 6.95
N GLY A 349 -34.53 10.21 6.98
CA GLY A 349 -33.28 10.40 7.73
C GLY A 349 -32.04 9.80 7.06
N LYS A 350 -32.12 9.47 5.76
CA LYS A 350 -31.01 8.94 4.99
C LYS A 350 -30.14 10.07 4.44
N ILE A 351 -28.81 9.88 4.45
CA ILE A 351 -27.86 10.85 3.87
C ILE A 351 -27.98 10.83 2.35
N THR A 352 -28.35 11.97 1.76
CA THR A 352 -28.50 12.16 0.30
C THR A 352 -27.42 13.02 -0.31
N GLY A 353 -26.69 13.79 0.51
CA GLY A 353 -25.62 14.64 0.05
C GLY A 353 -24.86 15.32 1.20
N ALA A 354 -23.80 16.03 0.84
CA ALA A 354 -23.03 16.86 1.76
C ALA A 354 -22.55 18.13 1.06
N ASN A 355 -22.44 19.22 1.85
CA ASN A 355 -21.81 20.47 1.43
C ASN A 355 -20.60 20.76 2.37
N PRO A 356 -19.45 20.11 2.13
CA PRO A 356 -18.36 20.05 3.09
C PRO A 356 -17.67 21.40 3.28
N ASN A 357 -17.26 21.68 4.52
CA ASN A 357 -16.27 22.72 4.82
C ASN A 357 -14.89 22.23 4.35
N ILE A 358 -14.56 22.49 3.07
CA ILE A 358 -13.35 21.95 2.41
C ILE A 358 -12.07 22.22 3.20
N PRO A 359 -11.75 23.44 3.66
CA PRO A 359 -10.52 23.71 4.42
C PRO A 359 -10.41 22.88 5.70
N VAL A 360 -11.47 22.77 6.47
CA VAL A 360 -11.46 22.03 7.74
C VAL A 360 -11.33 20.54 7.50
N ILE A 361 -12.10 20.00 6.57
CA ILE A 361 -12.01 18.55 6.26
C ILE A 361 -10.68 18.20 5.62
N ALA A 362 -10.11 19.06 4.75
CA ALA A 362 -8.79 18.87 4.21
C ALA A 362 -7.70 18.84 5.30
N ALA A 363 -7.80 19.69 6.32
CA ALA A 363 -6.90 19.66 7.47
C ALA A 363 -7.05 18.37 8.29
N LEU A 364 -8.27 17.89 8.51
CA LEU A 364 -8.53 16.63 9.24
C LEU A 364 -8.02 15.40 8.46
N VAL A 365 -8.17 15.39 7.14
CA VAL A 365 -7.60 14.35 6.28
C VAL A 365 -6.08 14.46 6.22
N TRP A 366 -5.53 15.67 6.16
CA TRP A 366 -4.08 15.89 6.22
C TRP A 366 -3.46 15.32 7.49
N ILE A 367 -4.08 15.53 8.66
CA ILE A 367 -3.63 14.93 9.93
C ILE A 367 -3.55 13.40 9.81
N GLN A 368 -4.55 12.75 9.22
CA GLN A 368 -4.52 11.30 8.99
C GLN A 368 -3.39 10.88 8.06
N ILE A 369 -3.11 11.66 7.00
CA ILE A 369 -2.00 11.36 6.09
C ILE A 369 -0.64 11.59 6.77
N ILE A 370 -0.53 12.49 7.77
CA ILE A 370 0.68 12.56 8.60
C ILE A 370 0.92 11.22 9.32
N TYR A 371 -0.11 10.57 9.87
CA TYR A 371 0.04 9.22 10.46
C TYR A 371 0.51 8.20 9.42
N VAL A 372 0.00 8.28 8.19
CA VAL A 372 0.49 7.48 7.06
C VAL A 372 1.99 7.69 6.85
N THR A 373 2.46 8.94 6.86
CA THR A 373 3.88 9.23 6.65
C THR A 373 4.77 8.72 7.79
N MET A 374 4.25 8.71 9.03
CA MET A 374 4.95 8.11 10.19
C MET A 374 5.14 6.62 10.03
N VAL A 375 4.08 5.88 9.64
CA VAL A 375 4.15 4.42 9.54
C VAL A 375 4.86 3.95 8.27
N TYR A 376 4.73 4.69 7.17
CA TYR A 376 5.20 4.27 5.86
C TYR A 376 6.60 4.79 5.50
N GLY A 377 6.97 5.98 5.98
CA GLY A 377 8.30 6.57 5.72
C GLY A 377 9.46 5.63 6.08
N PRO A 378 9.53 5.11 7.32
CA PRO A 378 10.63 4.26 7.76
C PRO A 378 10.47 2.76 7.46
N ILE A 379 9.31 2.27 6.97
CA ILE A 379 9.03 0.82 6.87
C ILE A 379 10.01 0.08 5.95
N ALA A 380 10.43 0.70 4.85
CA ALA A 380 11.38 0.08 3.92
C ALA A 380 12.75 -0.12 4.56
N ALA A 381 13.27 0.88 5.29
CA ALA A 381 14.51 0.77 6.03
C ALA A 381 14.40 -0.33 7.10
N PHE A 382 13.33 -0.34 7.89
CA PHE A 382 13.07 -1.38 8.87
C PHE A 382 13.12 -2.78 8.26
N LEU A 383 12.37 -3.03 7.19
CA LEU A 383 12.30 -4.35 6.57
C LEU A 383 13.65 -4.81 5.99
N VAL A 384 14.41 -3.91 5.38
CA VAL A 384 15.74 -4.22 4.84
C VAL A 384 16.73 -4.54 5.97
N GLU A 385 16.68 -3.80 7.07
CA GLU A 385 17.52 -4.01 8.25
C GLU A 385 17.11 -5.25 9.06
N TYR A 386 15.83 -5.62 9.05
CA TYR A 386 15.31 -6.73 9.84
C TYR A 386 15.67 -8.11 9.26
N PHE A 387 15.78 -8.25 7.93
CA PHE A 387 16.02 -9.52 7.27
C PHE A 387 17.46 -9.68 6.75
N PRO A 388 18.05 -10.90 6.85
CA PRO A 388 19.39 -11.21 6.34
C PRO A 388 19.52 -11.00 4.83
N THR A 389 20.67 -10.53 4.37
CA THR A 389 20.93 -10.12 2.97
C THR A 389 20.64 -11.22 1.94
N ALA A 390 21.03 -12.48 2.23
CA ALA A 390 20.93 -13.59 1.26
C ALA A 390 19.51 -13.98 0.85
N ILE A 391 18.52 -13.70 1.71
CA ILE A 391 17.10 -14.04 1.50
C ILE A 391 16.19 -12.80 1.63
N ARG A 392 16.80 -11.63 1.66
CA ARG A 392 16.12 -10.37 1.99
C ARG A 392 14.94 -10.09 1.08
N TYR A 393 15.10 -10.32 -0.24
CA TYR A 393 14.04 -10.01 -1.19
C TYR A 393 12.75 -10.76 -0.86
N THR A 394 12.81 -12.07 -0.77
CA THR A 394 11.66 -12.91 -0.43
C THR A 394 11.15 -12.63 0.98
N SER A 395 12.06 -12.55 1.97
CA SER A 395 11.70 -12.46 3.39
C SER A 395 11.05 -11.13 3.76
N LEU A 396 11.42 -10.00 3.13
CA LEU A 396 10.76 -8.73 3.39
C LEU A 396 9.48 -8.57 2.56
N SER A 397 9.46 -9.11 1.33
CA SER A 397 8.31 -8.97 0.44
C SER A 397 7.08 -9.70 0.96
N ILE A 398 7.26 -10.90 1.54
CA ILE A 398 6.13 -11.69 2.08
C ILE A 398 5.36 -10.92 3.16
N PRO A 399 5.93 -10.52 4.31
CA PRO A 399 5.18 -9.79 5.33
C PRO A 399 4.66 -8.45 4.84
N TYR A 400 5.40 -7.74 3.98
CA TYR A 400 4.95 -6.49 3.40
C TYR A 400 3.68 -6.69 2.55
N HIS A 401 3.67 -7.70 1.67
CA HIS A 401 2.52 -7.93 0.79
C HIS A 401 1.35 -8.61 1.49
N PHE A 402 1.57 -9.45 2.52
CA PHE A 402 0.48 -9.89 3.39
C PHE A 402 -0.11 -8.73 4.19
N GLY A 403 0.72 -7.85 4.77
CA GLY A 403 0.25 -6.65 5.47
C GLY A 403 -0.59 -5.76 4.57
N ASN A 404 0.01 -5.27 3.48
CA ASN A 404 -0.68 -4.36 2.57
C ASN A 404 -1.78 -5.05 1.74
N GLY A 405 -1.64 -6.33 1.43
CA GLY A 405 -2.61 -7.09 0.64
C GLY A 405 -3.83 -7.53 1.44
N TRP A 406 -3.60 -8.20 2.56
CA TRP A 406 -4.69 -8.82 3.33
C TRP A 406 -5.26 -7.88 4.38
N PHE A 407 -4.41 -7.20 5.16
CA PHE A 407 -4.90 -6.27 6.17
C PHE A 407 -5.32 -4.93 5.57
N GLY A 408 -4.52 -4.38 4.65
CA GLY A 408 -4.81 -3.11 4.00
C GLY A 408 -5.82 -3.21 2.85
N GLY A 409 -5.59 -4.11 1.90
CA GLY A 409 -6.37 -4.20 0.66
C GLY A 409 -7.83 -4.57 0.86
N TRP A 410 -8.16 -5.37 1.87
CA TRP A 410 -9.54 -5.70 2.23
C TRP A 410 -10.20 -4.66 3.14
N LEU A 411 -9.46 -3.65 3.61
CA LEU A 411 -9.99 -2.65 4.54
C LEU A 411 -11.27 -1.98 4.03
N PRO A 412 -11.38 -1.48 2.78
CA PRO A 412 -12.63 -0.87 2.30
C PRO A 412 -13.81 -1.84 2.29
N THR A 413 -13.57 -3.11 1.93
CA THR A 413 -14.60 -4.16 1.93
C THR A 413 -15.07 -4.45 3.36
N ILE A 414 -14.13 -4.66 4.28
CA ILE A 414 -14.41 -4.94 5.70
C ILE A 414 -15.11 -3.72 6.33
N TYR A 415 -14.64 -2.52 6.05
CA TYR A 415 -15.24 -1.28 6.53
C TYR A 415 -16.71 -1.18 6.12
N LEU A 416 -17.00 -1.32 4.82
CA LEU A 416 -18.36 -1.28 4.30
C LEU A 416 -19.25 -2.39 4.89
N ALA A 417 -18.70 -3.60 5.07
CA ALA A 417 -19.41 -4.71 5.67
C ALA A 417 -19.75 -4.46 7.16
N LEU A 418 -18.82 -3.88 7.93
CA LEU A 418 -19.05 -3.49 9.32
C LEU A 418 -20.13 -2.41 9.44
N VAL A 419 -20.13 -1.40 8.57
CA VAL A 419 -21.18 -0.38 8.54
C VAL A 419 -22.52 -1.01 8.16
N ALA A 420 -22.57 -1.85 7.13
CA ALA A 420 -23.78 -2.53 6.69
C ALA A 420 -24.39 -3.41 7.80
N ALA A 421 -23.56 -4.04 8.64
CA ALA A 421 -24.01 -4.84 9.77
C ALA A 421 -24.69 -4.02 10.89
N THR A 422 -24.60 -2.68 10.85
CA THR A 422 -25.30 -1.77 11.77
C THR A 422 -26.65 -1.29 11.25
N ILE A 423 -27.00 -1.57 9.99
CA ILE A 423 -28.25 -1.10 9.34
C ILE A 423 -29.44 -1.87 9.91
N PRO A 424 -30.52 -1.17 10.38
CA PRO A 424 -31.72 -1.82 10.87
C PRO A 424 -32.39 -2.68 9.77
N GLY A 425 -32.77 -3.92 10.10
CA GLY A 425 -33.51 -4.80 9.19
C GLY A 425 -32.71 -5.40 8.03
N GLN A 426 -31.45 -5.03 7.84
CA GLN A 426 -30.59 -5.78 6.94
C GLN A 426 -30.18 -7.09 7.60
N GLY A 427 -30.53 -8.20 6.93
CA GLY A 427 -30.19 -9.53 7.39
C GLY A 427 -28.67 -9.73 7.46
N TYR A 428 -28.33 -10.58 8.36
CA TYR A 428 -27.05 -11.22 8.61
C TYR A 428 -26.14 -11.32 7.37
N ILE A 429 -24.95 -10.72 7.42
CA ILE A 429 -23.90 -11.02 6.46
C ILE A 429 -23.19 -12.28 6.97
N PRO A 430 -23.30 -13.44 6.29
CA PRO A 430 -22.85 -14.73 6.84
C PRO A 430 -21.38 -14.76 7.28
N PHE A 431 -20.52 -13.98 6.64
CA PHE A 431 -19.10 -13.91 6.94
C PHE A 431 -18.78 -13.13 8.25
N LEU A 432 -19.64 -12.19 8.65
CA LEU A 432 -19.48 -11.36 9.85
C LEU A 432 -20.47 -11.73 10.97
N GLY A 433 -21.23 -12.78 10.80
CA GLY A 433 -22.30 -13.18 11.68
C GLY A 433 -21.92 -13.65 13.09
N LEU A 434 -20.66 -13.54 13.43
CA LEU A 434 -20.18 -13.69 14.81
C LEU A 434 -20.48 -12.47 15.69
N PHE A 435 -20.84 -11.32 15.09
CA PHE A 435 -21.02 -10.07 15.81
C PHE A 435 -22.32 -9.38 15.41
N ASP A 436 -23.24 -9.20 16.35
CA ASP A 436 -24.38 -8.30 16.21
C ASP A 436 -23.89 -6.87 16.49
N LEU A 437 -23.73 -6.07 15.42
CA LEU A 437 -23.25 -4.70 15.51
C LEU A 437 -24.38 -3.66 15.51
N ARG A 438 -25.66 -4.07 15.54
CA ARG A 438 -26.81 -3.15 15.56
C ARG A 438 -26.80 -2.24 16.79
N GLY A 439 -26.26 -2.70 17.90
CA GLY A 439 -26.02 -1.87 19.09
C GLY A 439 -25.10 -0.68 18.88
N LEU A 440 -24.29 -0.67 17.82
CA LEU A 440 -23.45 0.47 17.44
C LEU A 440 -24.21 1.55 16.65
N ASN A 441 -25.48 1.35 16.35
CA ASN A 441 -26.37 2.31 15.69
C ASN A 441 -27.58 2.63 16.59
N PRO A 442 -27.38 3.26 17.76
CA PRO A 442 -28.45 3.52 18.71
C PRO A 442 -29.51 4.49 18.17
N SER A 443 -29.15 5.34 17.22
CA SER A 443 -30.09 6.26 16.54
C SER A 443 -31.01 5.54 15.55
N GLY A 444 -30.74 4.28 15.20
CA GLY A 444 -31.46 3.57 14.14
C GLY A 444 -31.32 4.17 12.75
N ALA A 445 -30.21 4.92 12.49
CA ALA A 445 -29.97 5.56 11.21
C ALA A 445 -30.10 4.56 10.05
N PRO A 446 -30.85 4.87 8.99
CA PRO A 446 -31.12 3.94 7.89
C PRO A 446 -29.89 3.56 7.07
N ASP A 447 -28.86 4.40 7.07
CA ASP A 447 -27.57 4.15 6.41
C ASP A 447 -26.57 3.41 7.33
N GLY A 448 -26.95 3.04 8.55
CA GLY A 448 -26.06 2.47 9.54
C GLY A 448 -25.16 3.51 10.23
N ASN A 449 -24.21 3.02 11.04
CA ASN A 449 -23.21 3.88 11.67
C ASN A 449 -21.92 3.88 10.85
N PRO A 450 -21.59 4.97 10.13
CA PRO A 450 -20.38 5.01 9.30
C PRO A 450 -19.08 4.93 10.10
N LEU A 451 -19.11 5.16 11.42
CA LEU A 451 -17.94 5.02 12.29
C LEU A 451 -17.63 3.58 12.68
N ALA A 452 -18.58 2.65 12.53
CA ALA A 452 -18.39 1.24 12.89
C ALA A 452 -17.23 0.58 12.13
N GLY A 453 -17.01 0.98 10.89
CA GLY A 453 -15.90 0.49 10.07
C GLY A 453 -14.50 0.81 10.61
N LEU A 454 -14.36 1.86 11.45
CA LEU A 454 -13.09 2.24 12.06
C LEU A 454 -12.53 1.17 13.01
N ILE A 455 -13.39 0.34 13.59
CA ILE A 455 -13.02 -0.71 14.55
C ILE A 455 -11.92 -1.60 13.97
N TYR A 456 -12.03 -1.99 12.71
CA TYR A 456 -11.04 -2.83 12.07
C TYR A 456 -9.64 -2.21 12.05
N ALA A 457 -9.53 -0.97 11.57
CA ALA A 457 -8.25 -0.27 11.49
C ALA A 457 -7.65 -0.02 12.88
N ILE A 458 -8.48 0.33 13.88
CA ILE A 458 -8.06 0.57 15.27
C ILE A 458 -7.51 -0.72 15.88
N VAL A 459 -8.25 -1.84 15.77
CA VAL A 459 -7.85 -3.13 16.37
C VAL A 459 -6.53 -3.61 15.77
N VAL A 460 -6.37 -3.56 14.45
CA VAL A 460 -5.14 -4.01 13.78
C VAL A 460 -3.97 -3.09 14.10
N ALA A 461 -4.17 -1.77 14.16
CA ALA A 461 -3.12 -0.82 14.56
C ALA A 461 -2.66 -1.08 16.00
N LEU A 462 -3.58 -1.27 16.95
CA LEU A 462 -3.26 -1.60 18.35
C LEU A 462 -2.57 -2.96 18.48
N MET A 463 -2.98 -3.97 17.71
CA MET A 463 -2.30 -5.27 17.65
C MET A 463 -0.82 -5.07 17.29
N SER A 464 -0.53 -4.27 16.26
CA SER A 464 0.85 -3.98 15.85
C SER A 464 1.63 -3.19 16.91
N VAL A 465 0.98 -2.24 17.61
CA VAL A 465 1.62 -1.50 18.73
C VAL A 465 2.03 -2.46 19.83
N ILE A 466 1.16 -3.40 20.22
CA ILE A 466 1.44 -4.35 21.31
C ILE A 466 2.53 -5.33 20.87
N VAL A 467 2.33 -6.04 19.75
CA VAL A 467 3.26 -7.08 19.30
C VAL A 467 4.60 -6.48 18.90
N GLY A 468 4.60 -5.41 18.11
CA GLY A 468 5.82 -4.72 17.69
C GLY A 468 6.54 -4.07 18.87
N GLY A 469 5.78 -3.50 19.82
CA GLY A 469 6.32 -2.90 21.04
C GLY A 469 7.10 -3.88 21.90
N VAL A 470 6.58 -5.08 22.07
CA VAL A 470 7.15 -6.11 22.97
C VAL A 470 8.18 -7.00 22.26
N LEU A 471 7.88 -7.46 21.03
CA LEU A 471 8.61 -8.58 20.42
C LEU A 471 9.58 -8.16 19.30
N ILE A 472 9.46 -6.97 18.73
CA ILE A 472 10.35 -6.52 17.65
C ILE A 472 11.47 -5.65 18.21
N PRO A 473 12.75 -5.97 17.95
CA PRO A 473 13.88 -5.13 18.32
C PRO A 473 14.00 -3.90 17.41
N GLU A 474 14.70 -2.86 17.88
CA GLU A 474 15.08 -1.72 17.05
C GLU A 474 16.15 -2.14 16.02
N THR A 475 16.11 -1.55 14.81
CA THR A 475 16.98 -1.97 13.71
C THR A 475 17.90 -0.86 13.18
N LYS A 476 17.75 0.38 13.61
CA LYS A 476 18.42 1.56 13.03
C LYS A 476 19.93 1.51 12.94
N ASP A 477 20.58 0.80 13.88
CA ASP A 477 22.03 0.73 13.99
C ASP A 477 22.64 -0.49 13.27
N ARG A 478 21.80 -1.27 12.55
CA ARG A 478 22.23 -2.50 11.87
C ARG A 478 23.04 -2.19 10.60
N ARG A 479 24.22 -2.80 10.46
CA ARG A 479 25.14 -2.65 9.34
C ARG A 479 24.95 -3.78 8.33
N ILE A 480 24.23 -3.53 7.24
CA ILE A 480 23.90 -4.57 6.24
C ILE A 480 25.10 -4.97 5.36
N TRP A 481 26.11 -4.12 5.23
CA TRP A 481 27.30 -4.38 4.43
C TRP A 481 28.27 -5.37 5.11
N GLU A 482 28.40 -5.32 6.44
CA GLU A 482 29.23 -6.26 7.21
C GLU A 482 28.69 -7.71 7.11
N GLU A 483 27.36 -7.88 7.03
CA GLU A 483 26.74 -9.18 6.78
C GLU A 483 27.13 -9.77 5.41
N ALA A 484 27.23 -8.93 4.38
CA ALA A 484 27.61 -9.34 3.04
C ALA A 484 29.08 -9.75 2.95
N GLU A 485 29.95 -9.21 3.81
CA GLU A 485 31.37 -9.52 3.91
C GLU A 485 31.65 -10.79 4.73
N GLY A 486 30.64 -11.35 5.37
CA GLY A 486 30.75 -12.61 6.13
C GLY A 486 31.07 -12.41 7.60
N ALA A 487 30.93 -11.20 8.12
CA ALA A 487 30.93 -10.98 9.56
C ALA A 487 29.80 -11.79 10.20
N PRO A 488 30.02 -12.43 11.37
CA PRO A 488 28.97 -13.11 12.09
C PRO A 488 27.85 -12.08 12.37
N THR A 489 26.66 -12.31 11.79
CA THR A 489 25.48 -11.55 12.17
C THR A 489 25.21 -11.85 13.64
N GLU A 490 25.26 -10.85 14.50
CA GLU A 490 24.64 -11.02 15.81
C GLU A 490 23.19 -11.44 15.57
N PRO A 491 22.75 -12.60 16.11
CA PRO A 491 21.35 -12.98 16.02
C PRO A 491 20.55 -11.81 16.59
N LEU A 492 19.48 -11.38 15.89
CA LEU A 492 18.50 -10.51 16.50
C LEU A 492 18.22 -11.06 17.89
N ALA A 493 18.53 -10.28 18.95
CA ALA A 493 18.37 -10.73 20.31
C ALA A 493 16.99 -11.38 20.42
N ARG A 494 16.96 -12.68 20.70
CA ARG A 494 15.70 -13.41 20.83
C ARG A 494 14.92 -12.69 21.93
N PRO A 495 13.66 -12.31 21.68
CA PRO A 495 12.82 -11.85 22.77
C PRO A 495 12.87 -12.92 23.85
N ALA A 496 13.05 -12.55 25.10
CA ALA A 496 13.16 -13.45 26.25
C ALA A 496 12.02 -14.48 26.36
N ALA A 497 10.91 -14.27 25.64
CA ALA A 497 9.75 -15.16 25.57
C ALA A 497 9.97 -16.48 24.78
N PHE A 498 11.09 -16.67 24.06
CA PHE A 498 11.39 -17.89 23.28
C PHE A 498 12.70 -18.57 23.67
N SER A 499 13.24 -18.25 24.85
CA SER A 499 14.40 -18.93 25.45
C SER A 499 13.92 -20.01 26.44
N GLY A 500 13.07 -20.90 25.98
CA GLY A 500 12.62 -22.06 26.73
C GLY A 500 12.70 -23.30 25.85
#